data_a408c09d96a537631518349ae6b7fe39
#
_entry.id   a408c09d96a537631518349ae6b7fe39
#
_cell.length_a   1.000
_cell.length_b   1.000
_cell.length_c   1.000
_cell.angle_alpha   90.00
_cell.angle_beta   90.00
_cell.angle_gamma   90.00
#
_symmetry.space_group_name_H-M   'P 1'
#
loop_
_entity.id
_entity.type
_entity.pdbx_description
1 polymer ?
#
loop_
_entity_poly.entity_id
_entity_poly.type
_entity_poly.pdbx_seq_one_letter_code
_entity_poly.pdbx_strand_id
1 'polypeptide(L)'
;MTNPHLGQGLDEFLIETGDHAEAYALAVKRVIAFEIANLMHEQKLSRSEMARRMGTSRSSLGRLLDPMNPSVSLSTISTASAVLGKTFEIRFMDEKSRPKAA
;
A
#
# COMPACT_ATOMS: atom_id res chain seq x y z
N MET A 1 -3.21 -3.62 -16.50
CA MET A 1 -4.40 -3.02 -15.94
C MET A 1 -4.12 -2.45 -14.57
N THR A 2 -4.66 -1.31 -14.32
CA THR A 2 -4.47 -0.66 -13.04
C THR A 2 -5.23 -1.40 -11.95
N ASN A 3 -4.66 -1.49 -10.80
CA ASN A 3 -5.36 -2.01 -9.65
C ASN A 3 -6.41 -0.98 -9.25
N PRO A 4 -7.69 -1.25 -9.51
CA PRO A 4 -8.72 -0.24 -9.25
C PRO A 4 -8.86 0.08 -7.78
N HIS A 5 -8.58 -0.87 -6.91
CA HIS A 5 -8.70 -0.60 -5.48
C HIS A 5 -7.64 0.37 -5.02
N LEU A 6 -6.41 0.16 -5.46
CA LEU A 6 -5.35 1.07 -5.08
C LEU A 6 -5.59 2.45 -5.65
N GLY A 7 -6.01 2.52 -6.92
CA GLY A 7 -6.29 3.80 -7.53
C GLY A 7 -7.41 4.54 -6.84
N GLN A 8 -8.48 3.83 -6.52
CA GLN A 8 -9.59 4.46 -5.82
C GLN A 8 -9.20 4.93 -4.44
N GLY A 9 -8.41 4.13 -3.74
CA GLY A 9 -7.95 4.53 -2.42
C GLY A 9 -7.11 5.78 -2.49
N LEU A 10 -6.24 5.88 -3.49
CA LEU A 10 -5.42 7.06 -3.65
C LEU A 10 -6.26 8.28 -3.97
N ASP A 11 -7.29 8.10 -4.79
CA ASP A 11 -8.17 9.22 -5.12
C ASP A 11 -8.84 9.76 -3.88
N GLU A 12 -9.25 8.89 -2.99
CA GLU A 12 -9.90 9.33 -1.77
C GLU A 12 -8.94 10.04 -0.83
N PHE A 13 -7.67 9.68 -0.88
CA PHE A 13 -6.70 10.24 0.03
C PHE A 13 -5.82 11.30 -0.59
N LEU A 14 -6.03 11.59 -1.87
CA LEU A 14 -5.25 12.62 -2.51
C LEU A 14 -5.57 13.97 -1.91
N ILE A 15 -4.55 14.66 -1.52
CA ILE A 15 -4.66 16.02 -1.01
C ILE A 15 -3.65 16.85 -1.75
N GLU A 16 -3.89 18.15 -1.72
CA GLU A 16 -2.92 19.05 -2.30
C GLU A 16 -1.60 18.82 -1.62
N THR A 17 -0.62 18.48 -2.39
CA THR A 17 0.62 18.03 -1.78
C THR A 17 1.44 19.19 -1.25
N GLY A 18 1.66 20.21 -2.05
CA GLY A 18 2.40 21.34 -1.59
C GLY A 18 3.23 21.05 -0.35
N ASP A 19 2.77 21.58 0.77
CA ASP A 19 3.47 21.44 2.03
C ASP A 19 3.08 20.20 2.81
N HIS A 20 2.30 19.31 2.19
CA HIS A 20 1.72 18.19 2.91
C HIS A 20 2.32 16.85 2.51
N ALA A 21 3.62 16.85 2.18
CA ALA A 21 4.25 15.63 1.69
C ALA A 21 4.17 14.50 2.71
N GLU A 22 4.34 14.81 3.99
CA GLU A 22 4.28 13.77 5.01
C GLU A 22 2.88 13.21 5.14
N ALA A 23 1.88 14.07 5.09
CA ALA A 23 0.50 13.62 5.17
C ALA A 23 0.15 12.77 3.97
N TYR A 24 0.66 13.15 2.80
CA TYR A 24 0.43 12.39 1.59
C TYR A 24 1.07 11.01 1.68
N ALA A 25 2.31 10.96 2.17
CA ALA A 25 3.00 9.68 2.32
C ALA A 25 2.23 8.76 3.27
N LEU A 26 1.72 9.32 4.36
CA LEU A 26 0.96 8.53 5.32
C LEU A 26 -0.34 8.02 4.68
N ALA A 27 -1.01 8.87 3.90
CA ALA A 27 -2.23 8.47 3.23
C ALA A 27 -1.97 7.32 2.27
N VAL A 28 -0.90 7.39 1.50
CA VAL A 28 -0.54 6.32 0.57
C VAL A 28 -0.23 5.04 1.34
N LYS A 29 0.51 5.16 2.44
CA LYS A 29 0.86 3.99 3.24
C LYS A 29 -0.37 3.32 3.80
N ARG A 30 -1.35 4.11 4.21
CA ARG A 30 -2.59 3.53 4.74
C ARG A 30 -3.30 2.69 3.70
N VAL A 31 -3.32 3.15 2.46
CA VAL A 31 -3.92 2.39 1.38
C VAL A 31 -3.16 1.08 1.18
N ILE A 32 -1.84 1.15 1.14
CA ILE A 32 -1.02 -0.03 0.93
C ILE A 32 -1.23 -1.04 2.06
N ALA A 33 -1.18 -0.56 3.29
CA ALA A 33 -1.35 -1.45 4.44
C ALA A 33 -2.71 -2.12 4.43
N PHE A 34 -3.75 -1.35 4.10
CA PHE A 34 -5.10 -1.88 4.04
C PHE A 34 -5.24 -2.94 2.95
N GLU A 35 -4.68 -2.67 1.78
CA GLU A 35 -4.80 -3.61 0.67
C GLU A 35 -4.08 -4.91 0.99
N ILE A 36 -2.87 -4.82 1.55
CA ILE A 36 -2.13 -6.03 1.88
C ILE A 36 -2.86 -6.83 2.94
N ALA A 37 -3.33 -6.16 3.99
CA ALA A 37 -4.05 -6.85 5.06
C ALA A 37 -5.31 -7.52 4.52
N ASN A 38 -6.00 -6.85 3.62
CA ASN A 38 -7.21 -7.39 3.03
C ASN A 38 -6.93 -8.63 2.20
N LEU A 39 -5.86 -8.58 1.40
CA LEU A 39 -5.47 -9.73 0.59
C LEU A 39 -5.03 -10.90 1.46
N MET A 40 -4.32 -10.62 2.54
CA MET A 40 -3.95 -11.66 3.48
C MET A 40 -5.19 -12.33 4.06
N HIS A 41 -6.17 -11.52 4.42
CA HIS A 41 -7.41 -12.03 4.99
C HIS A 41 -8.15 -12.90 3.98
N GLU A 42 -8.25 -12.44 2.74
CA GLU A 42 -8.91 -13.20 1.69
C GLU A 42 -8.24 -14.54 1.45
N GLN A 43 -6.93 -14.58 1.56
CA GLN A 43 -6.16 -15.80 1.30
C GLN A 43 -5.92 -16.60 2.57
N LYS A 44 -6.48 -16.14 3.69
CA LYS A 44 -6.39 -16.84 4.97
C LYS A 44 -4.95 -17.03 5.42
N LEU A 45 -4.14 -16.00 5.21
CA LEU A 45 -2.75 -16.00 5.63
C LEU A 45 -2.63 -15.31 6.98
N SER A 46 -2.05 -16.01 7.94
CA SER A 46 -1.73 -15.38 9.21
C SER A 46 -0.49 -14.50 9.04
N ARG A 47 -0.27 -13.62 10.01
CA ARG A 47 0.92 -12.78 9.97
C ARG A 47 2.19 -13.62 10.01
N SER A 48 2.19 -14.68 10.82
CA SER A 48 3.36 -15.56 10.89
C SER A 48 3.64 -16.21 9.54
N GLU A 49 2.60 -16.71 8.90
CA GLU A 49 2.78 -17.36 7.62
C GLU A 49 3.20 -16.37 6.55
N MET A 50 2.60 -15.19 6.56
CA MET A 50 2.96 -14.15 5.59
C MET A 50 4.42 -13.75 5.75
N ALA A 51 4.85 -13.53 7.00
CA ALA A 51 6.25 -13.15 7.26
C ALA A 51 7.18 -14.26 6.81
N ARG A 52 6.81 -15.52 7.08
CA ARG A 52 7.63 -16.66 6.66
C ARG A 52 7.78 -16.70 5.14
N ARG A 53 6.69 -16.52 4.43
CA ARG A 53 6.72 -16.56 2.97
C ARG A 53 7.47 -15.39 2.38
N MET A 54 7.42 -14.25 3.03
CA MET A 54 8.18 -13.10 2.59
C MET A 54 9.66 -13.19 2.96
N GLY A 55 10.01 -14.11 3.85
CA GLY A 55 11.38 -14.19 4.31
C GLY A 55 11.75 -13.04 5.22
N THR A 56 10.82 -12.58 6.03
CA THR A 56 11.05 -11.44 6.90
C THR A 56 10.54 -11.75 8.31
N SER A 57 10.79 -10.85 9.24
CA SER A 57 10.35 -11.04 10.61
C SER A 57 8.91 -10.56 10.76
N ARG A 58 8.25 -11.07 11.81
CA ARG A 58 6.92 -10.59 12.13
C ARG A 58 6.92 -9.12 12.46
N SER A 59 8.00 -8.66 13.06
CA SER A 59 8.14 -7.25 13.40
C SER A 59 8.18 -6.39 12.14
N SER A 60 8.94 -6.82 11.14
CA SER A 60 8.99 -6.10 9.87
C SER A 60 7.64 -6.10 9.18
N LEU A 61 6.97 -7.22 9.20
CA LEU A 61 5.63 -7.28 8.63
C LEU A 61 4.67 -6.36 9.38
N GLY A 62 4.81 -6.31 10.71
CA GLY A 62 4.00 -5.41 11.50
C GLY A 62 4.17 -3.97 11.10
N ARG A 63 5.39 -3.56 10.81
CA ARG A 63 5.64 -2.20 10.35
C ARG A 63 5.02 -1.95 8.98
N LEU A 64 5.06 -2.94 8.11
CA LEU A 64 4.42 -2.83 6.80
C LEU A 64 2.92 -2.62 6.93
N LEU A 65 2.30 -3.33 7.84
CA LEU A 65 0.85 -3.29 8.02
C LEU A 65 0.38 -2.15 8.92
N ASP A 66 1.30 -1.39 9.47
CA ASP A 66 0.96 -0.30 10.38
C ASP A 66 0.57 0.93 9.58
N PRO A 67 -0.70 1.34 9.61
CA PRO A 67 -1.14 2.49 8.82
C PRO A 67 -0.56 3.82 9.32
N MET A 68 0.01 3.84 10.51
CA MET A 68 0.59 5.07 11.04
C MET A 68 2.06 5.20 10.75
N ASN A 69 2.67 4.19 10.18
CA ASN A 69 4.08 4.21 9.85
C ASN A 69 4.24 4.53 8.37
N PRO A 70 4.73 5.72 8.01
CA PRO A 70 4.83 6.10 6.59
C PRO A 70 5.98 5.41 5.86
N SER A 71 6.87 4.75 6.58
CA SER A 71 8.04 4.15 5.95
C SER A 71 7.70 2.82 5.32
N VAL A 72 8.14 2.64 4.08
CA VAL A 72 8.00 1.37 3.39
C VAL A 72 8.94 1.40 2.20
N SER A 73 9.56 0.29 1.89
CA SER A 73 10.42 0.22 0.72
C SER A 73 9.69 -0.49 -0.40
N LEU A 74 10.08 -0.15 -1.63
CA LEU A 74 9.49 -0.81 -2.79
C LEU A 74 9.81 -2.30 -2.79
N SER A 75 10.99 -2.67 -2.33
CA SER A 75 11.32 -4.09 -2.32
C SER A 75 10.43 -4.86 -1.37
N THR A 76 10.06 -4.27 -0.25
CA THR A 76 9.14 -4.91 0.68
C THR A 76 7.76 -5.08 0.06
N ILE A 77 7.28 -4.03 -0.62
CA ILE A 77 5.98 -4.11 -1.29
C ILE A 77 6.02 -5.16 -2.39
N SER A 78 7.12 -5.20 -3.15
CA SER A 78 7.24 -6.18 -4.23
C SER A 78 7.22 -7.60 -3.68
N THR A 79 7.92 -7.82 -2.57
CA THR A 79 7.95 -9.14 -1.96
C THR A 79 6.56 -9.55 -1.49
N ALA A 80 5.85 -8.64 -0.84
CA ALA A 80 4.50 -8.93 -0.39
C ALA A 80 3.58 -9.24 -1.57
N SER A 81 3.70 -8.46 -2.64
CA SER A 81 2.88 -8.69 -3.83
C SER A 81 3.14 -10.06 -4.42
N ALA A 82 4.40 -10.45 -4.50
CA ALA A 82 4.74 -11.75 -5.05
C ALA A 82 4.14 -12.88 -4.20
N VAL A 83 4.21 -12.76 -2.89
CA VAL A 83 3.63 -13.77 -2.01
C VAL A 83 2.14 -13.87 -2.21
N LEU A 84 1.48 -12.73 -2.39
CA LEU A 84 0.02 -12.70 -2.55
C LEU A 84 -0.43 -12.99 -3.97
N GLY A 85 0.49 -13.14 -4.91
CA GLY A 85 0.14 -13.40 -6.29
C GLY A 85 -0.48 -12.21 -6.98
N LYS A 86 -0.09 -11.01 -6.59
CA LYS A 86 -0.65 -9.79 -7.15
C LYS A 86 0.44 -8.93 -7.76
N THR A 87 0.04 -8.05 -8.64
CA THR A 87 0.94 -7.10 -9.25
C THR A 87 0.71 -5.74 -8.60
N PHE A 88 1.79 -5.08 -8.25
CA PHE A 88 1.75 -3.76 -7.67
C PHE A 88 2.10 -2.73 -8.73
N GLU A 89 1.28 -1.71 -8.85
CA GLU A 89 1.46 -0.70 -9.88
C GLU A 89 1.45 0.68 -9.26
N ILE A 90 2.40 1.51 -9.66
CA ILE A 90 2.47 2.90 -9.23
C ILE A 90 2.42 3.77 -10.47
N ARG A 91 1.65 4.84 -10.40
CA ARG A 91 1.57 5.80 -11.49
C ARG A 91 1.77 7.20 -10.99
N PHE A 92 2.46 7.98 -11.79
CA PHE A 92 2.48 9.41 -11.59
C PHE A 92 1.43 10.03 -12.49
N MET A 93 0.74 11.01 -11.93
CA MET A 93 -0.27 11.76 -12.68
C MET A 93 0.02 13.23 -12.54
N ASP A 94 -0.25 13.96 -13.61
CA ASP A 94 -0.26 15.41 -13.48
C ASP A 94 -1.38 15.80 -12.53
N GLU A 95 -1.13 16.83 -11.74
CA GLU A 95 -2.18 17.33 -10.88
C GLU A 95 -3.41 17.74 -11.66
N LYS A 96 -3.19 18.26 -12.86
CA LYS A 96 -4.31 18.69 -13.71
C LYS A 96 -5.13 17.52 -14.20
N SER A 97 -4.53 16.35 -14.28
CA SER A 97 -5.19 15.16 -14.84
C SER A 97 -5.83 14.29 -13.80
N ARG A 98 -5.57 14.55 -12.53
CA ARG A 98 -6.13 13.67 -11.52
C ARG A 98 -7.64 13.79 -11.52
N PRO A 99 -8.32 12.69 -11.21
CA PRO A 99 -9.77 12.74 -11.18
C PRO A 99 -10.24 13.74 -10.15
N LYS A 100 -11.25 14.46 -10.50
CA LYS A 100 -11.85 15.35 -9.53
C LYS A 100 -12.61 14.53 -8.53
N ALA A 101 -12.47 14.90 -7.29
CA ALA A 101 -13.29 14.31 -6.27
C ALA A 101 -14.68 14.86 -6.54
N ALA A 102 -15.41 14.12 -7.23
CA ALA A 102 -16.72 14.61 -7.67
C ALA A 102 -17.65 14.76 -6.50
#